data_a825622229805055f9bc160206f173f0
#
_entry.id   a825622229805055f9bc160206f173f0
#
_cell.length_a   1.000
_cell.length_b   1.000
_cell.length_c   1.000
_cell.angle_alpha   90.00
_cell.angle_beta   90.00
_cell.angle_gamma   90.00
#
_symmetry.space_group_name_H-M   'P 1'
#
loop_
_entity.id
_entity.type
_entity.pdbx_description
1 polymer ?
#
loop_
_entity_poly.entity_id
_entity_poly.type
_entity_poly.pdbx_seq_one_letter_code
_entity_poly.pdbx_strand_id
1 'polypeptide(L)'
;MWHKGKTIHAAAAGAVIVLGTAVGVPAAYAEDEPTQPWAEITAPRQIALPSAADGQGAVAPSVSYSFADGGAEFPLPKNAKMVIDASSLDGVATIKANNEQCTASGAVVTCLDNGNLHGPWEPFTLTADSDAKPGASGTITYEVTADGATGDKSSSKVVVGSPQLVVGKLPDRDGLKTGSTVDLPLAVRNTGDLPAERVDIQLTSVPGVEFISKPKNCRFGSEWDDSARVYCSIDTAIEPGQSAKLSTPLTVKITKAALAPWIDYEVQAVPAGSEENPNGTPGTGSPIAFTTTSGGDFETDGKSSVSLRTDNHADFRAVGGAIDPEADNGTTGGLKFGLTNDGPAAAYRQDREPILYADITLPEGVTGLTNHIDEEPDQDTTGECLTYVSETETKKFEPGHRRYLCPEASTELPGEGQTYGIGVKIAKDADKNATGTVKLVPGPAGFSTNDPNSANDTAKITFKGAAGGSDGSSTGGDDSADSTGGSGTDSASGAQDGATSGSGGSGDGATSGGSSDDSGSTGGTMALTGAGGIGLMAGGAAAALALGGAAVVVTRRRRATRV
;
A
#
# COMPACT_ATOMS: atom_id res chain seq x y z
N MET A 1 20.18 52.41 -42.87
CA MET A 1 20.92 52.99 -41.75
C MET A 1 21.20 51.84 -40.81
N TRP A 2 22.33 51.20 -40.91
CA TRP A 2 23.61 51.42 -40.24
C TRP A 2 23.46 51.39 -38.74
N HIS A 3 24.08 50.55 -37.89
CA HIS A 3 25.39 49.88 -37.91
C HIS A 3 25.33 48.73 -36.88
N LYS A 4 25.91 47.53 -37.11
CA LYS A 4 27.29 47.05 -36.79
C LYS A 4 27.64 47.24 -35.31
N GLY A 5 28.10 46.24 -34.60
CA GLY A 5 29.18 45.36 -34.83
C GLY A 5 29.36 44.40 -33.65
N LYS A 6 29.88 43.31 -33.99
CA LYS A 6 31.25 42.73 -33.82
C LYS A 6 31.39 41.96 -32.50
N THR A 7 31.42 40.64 -32.59
CA THR A 7 32.60 39.75 -32.76
C THR A 7 33.64 39.90 -31.68
N ILE A 8 34.10 38.83 -31.09
CA ILE A 8 35.23 37.95 -31.37
C ILE A 8 35.72 37.51 -29.98
N HIS A 9 36.22 36.43 -29.60
CA HIS A 9 37.22 35.43 -29.99
C HIS A 9 37.25 34.38 -28.87
N ALA A 10 37.87 33.29 -28.87
CA ALA A 10 38.70 32.51 -29.73
C ALA A 10 38.86 31.13 -29.09
N ALA A 11 38.99 30.16 -29.92
CA ALA A 11 39.44 28.81 -29.52
C ALA A 11 40.94 28.87 -29.20
N ALA A 12 41.34 28.16 -28.13
CA ALA A 12 42.72 27.76 -27.94
C ALA A 12 42.72 26.27 -27.64
N ALA A 13 43.06 25.49 -28.66
CA ALA A 13 43.46 24.11 -28.52
C ALA A 13 44.85 24.05 -27.86
N GLY A 14 44.89 23.55 -26.65
CA GLY A 14 46.15 23.21 -25.97
C GLY A 14 46.25 21.69 -25.85
N ALA A 15 47.03 21.06 -26.70
CA ALA A 15 47.47 19.69 -26.53
C ALA A 15 48.40 19.62 -25.31
N VAL A 16 47.93 18.98 -24.23
CA VAL A 16 48.80 18.61 -23.11
C VAL A 16 49.13 17.14 -23.25
N ILE A 17 50.37 16.89 -23.57
CA ILE A 17 51.01 15.57 -23.47
C ILE A 17 51.07 15.22 -21.99
N VAL A 18 50.25 14.28 -21.55
CA VAL A 18 50.36 13.71 -20.21
C VAL A 18 51.39 12.61 -20.23
N LEU A 19 52.59 12.95 -19.77
CA LEU A 19 53.57 11.99 -19.28
C LEU A 19 52.96 11.19 -18.14
N GLY A 20 52.93 9.87 -18.30
CA GLY A 20 52.45 8.95 -17.28
C GLY A 20 53.22 9.07 -15.97
N THR A 21 52.60 9.69 -14.99
CA THR A 21 52.89 9.43 -13.59
C THR A 21 51.82 8.45 -13.10
N ALA A 22 52.25 7.31 -12.60
CA ALA A 22 51.41 6.41 -11.85
C ALA A 22 50.82 7.21 -10.68
N VAL A 23 49.61 7.73 -10.88
CA VAL A 23 48.82 8.27 -9.79
C VAL A 23 48.44 7.06 -8.95
N GLY A 24 49.09 6.96 -7.79
CA GLY A 24 48.68 6.01 -6.77
C GLY A 24 47.19 6.17 -6.58
N VAL A 25 46.46 5.07 -6.71
CA VAL A 25 45.07 4.95 -6.31
C VAL A 25 45.01 5.58 -4.92
N PRO A 26 44.20 6.65 -4.68
CA PRO A 26 44.05 7.12 -3.32
C PRO A 26 43.63 5.88 -2.52
N ALA A 27 44.39 5.58 -1.48
CA ALA A 27 44.00 4.56 -0.53
C ALA A 27 42.55 4.85 -0.20
N ALA A 28 41.68 3.90 -0.52
CA ALA A 28 40.31 3.93 0.00
C ALA A 28 40.50 4.29 1.48
N TYR A 29 39.89 5.37 1.92
CA TYR A 29 39.76 5.62 3.35
C TYR A 29 39.09 4.37 3.86
N ALA A 30 39.84 3.48 4.49
CA ALA A 30 39.27 2.50 5.36
C ALA A 30 38.56 3.35 6.40
N GLU A 31 37.23 3.42 6.33
CA GLU A 31 36.46 3.86 7.49
C GLU A 31 36.95 2.93 8.59
N ASP A 32 37.56 3.52 9.63
CA ASP A 32 38.03 2.74 10.78
C ASP A 32 36.83 1.95 11.26
N GLU A 33 36.90 0.62 11.16
CA GLU A 33 35.85 -0.24 11.68
C GLU A 33 35.62 0.13 13.15
N PRO A 34 34.37 0.27 13.58
CA PRO A 34 34.09 0.66 14.93
C PRO A 34 34.79 -0.30 15.89
N THR A 35 35.56 0.24 16.82
CA THR A 35 36.34 -0.57 17.81
C THR A 35 35.49 -1.01 19.00
N GLN A 36 34.27 -0.54 19.09
CA GLN A 36 33.29 -0.87 20.12
C GLN A 36 31.87 -0.55 19.65
N PRO A 37 30.84 -1.16 20.21
CA PRO A 37 29.44 -0.83 19.89
C PRO A 37 29.13 0.64 20.22
N TRP A 38 28.13 1.20 19.56
CA TRP A 38 27.66 2.56 19.82
C TRP A 38 26.16 2.58 20.10
N ALA A 39 25.74 3.54 20.94
CA ALA A 39 24.34 3.77 21.21
C ALA A 39 23.68 4.54 20.05
N GLU A 40 22.42 4.22 19.79
CA GLU A 40 21.54 4.95 18.87
C GLU A 40 20.26 5.33 19.60
N ILE A 41 19.96 6.63 19.71
CA ILE A 41 18.75 7.13 20.36
C ILE A 41 17.66 7.35 19.31
N THR A 42 16.52 6.71 19.51
CA THR A 42 15.30 6.97 18.75
C THR A 42 14.37 7.84 19.59
N ALA A 43 14.15 9.08 19.16
CA ALA A 43 13.27 10.04 19.82
C ALA A 43 12.52 10.89 18.77
N PRO A 44 11.28 11.34 19.04
CA PRO A 44 10.55 12.22 18.15
C PRO A 44 11.27 13.57 18.05
N ARG A 45 11.38 14.13 16.85
CA ARG A 45 11.98 15.46 16.64
C ARG A 45 11.19 16.57 17.35
N GLN A 46 9.86 16.41 17.42
CA GLN A 46 8.94 17.33 18.09
C GLN A 46 7.90 16.57 18.91
N ILE A 47 7.57 17.10 20.08
CA ILE A 47 6.51 16.62 20.97
C ILE A 47 5.50 17.75 21.11
N ALA A 48 4.25 17.55 20.67
CA ALA A 48 3.16 18.47 20.89
C ALA A 48 2.44 18.11 22.20
N LEU A 49 2.19 19.11 23.05
CA LEU A 49 1.42 18.95 24.28
C LEU A 49 0.04 19.58 24.12
N PRO A 50 -1.04 18.94 24.58
CA PRO A 50 -2.34 19.60 24.63
C PRO A 50 -2.25 20.92 25.41
N SER A 51 -2.88 21.97 24.89
CA SER A 51 -3.00 23.23 25.60
C SER A 51 -3.96 23.10 26.80
N ALA A 52 -3.92 24.06 27.71
CA ALA A 52 -4.85 24.09 28.81
C ALA A 52 -6.33 24.19 28.37
N ALA A 53 -6.59 24.74 27.17
CA ALA A 53 -7.92 24.84 26.57
C ALA A 53 -8.47 23.49 26.11
N ASP A 54 -7.58 22.57 25.68
CA ASP A 54 -7.94 21.23 25.21
C ASP A 54 -8.11 20.20 26.34
N GLY A 55 -7.97 20.64 27.58
CA GLY A 55 -7.94 19.76 28.73
C GLY A 55 -6.55 19.14 28.90
N GLN A 56 -5.85 19.56 29.96
CA GLN A 56 -4.47 19.13 30.27
C GLN A 56 -4.34 17.60 30.30
N GLY A 57 -3.89 17.02 29.19
CA GLY A 57 -3.53 15.61 29.08
C GLY A 57 -2.02 15.42 29.25
N ALA A 58 -1.63 14.34 29.93
CA ALA A 58 -0.23 13.92 29.92
C ALA A 58 0.08 13.20 28.61
N VAL A 59 1.21 13.53 27.98
CA VAL A 59 1.73 12.86 26.79
C VAL A 59 2.92 12.01 27.19
N ALA A 60 2.92 10.74 26.82
CA ALA A 60 4.03 9.81 26.99
C ALA A 60 4.71 9.60 25.62
N PRO A 61 5.80 10.32 25.31
CA PRO A 61 6.48 10.14 24.04
C PRO A 61 7.28 8.84 24.04
N SER A 62 7.25 8.14 22.90
CA SER A 62 8.10 6.96 22.70
C SER A 62 9.55 7.42 22.50
N VAL A 63 10.41 7.05 23.43
CA VAL A 63 11.86 7.31 23.39
C VAL A 63 12.59 6.04 23.80
N SER A 64 13.49 5.58 22.96
CA SER A 64 14.27 4.37 23.20
C SER A 64 15.72 4.54 22.76
N TYR A 65 16.56 3.62 23.14
CA TYR A 65 17.90 3.46 22.58
C TYR A 65 18.18 1.99 22.32
N SER A 66 19.10 1.75 21.40
CA SER A 66 19.68 0.44 21.10
C SER A 66 21.19 0.58 20.96
N PHE A 67 21.90 -0.55 20.97
CA PHE A 67 23.33 -0.57 20.67
C PHE A 67 23.54 -1.28 19.34
N ALA A 68 24.19 -0.59 18.40
CA ALA A 68 24.59 -1.13 17.11
C ALA A 68 26.07 -1.56 17.19
N ASP A 69 26.40 -2.63 16.49
CA ASP A 69 27.73 -3.22 16.47
C ASP A 69 28.37 -3.28 15.08
N GLY A 70 27.64 -2.83 14.04
CA GLY A 70 28.11 -2.88 12.67
C GLY A 70 28.36 -4.30 12.14
N GLY A 71 27.78 -5.32 12.80
CA GLY A 71 27.98 -6.72 12.45
C GLY A 71 29.24 -7.35 13.02
N ALA A 72 29.96 -6.65 13.92
CA ALA A 72 31.12 -7.19 14.64
C ALA A 72 30.70 -7.84 15.95
N GLU A 73 31.40 -8.89 16.38
CA GLU A 73 31.16 -9.54 17.67
C GLU A 73 31.81 -8.73 18.81
N PHE A 74 31.08 -7.81 19.40
CA PHE A 74 31.53 -7.08 20.59
C PHE A 74 30.91 -7.67 21.87
N PRO A 75 31.59 -7.52 23.02
CA PRO A 75 30.97 -7.77 24.31
C PRO A 75 29.76 -6.86 24.50
N LEU A 76 28.68 -7.40 25.07
CA LEU A 76 27.48 -6.61 25.37
C LEU A 76 27.83 -5.45 26.32
N PRO A 77 27.40 -4.21 26.02
CA PRO A 77 27.56 -3.05 26.89
C PRO A 77 26.94 -3.31 28.27
N LYS A 78 27.48 -2.68 29.31
CA LYS A 78 27.00 -2.82 30.68
C LYS A 78 26.67 -1.44 31.28
N ASN A 79 25.84 -1.45 32.33
CA ASN A 79 25.50 -0.26 33.08
C ASN A 79 24.95 0.86 32.17
N ALA A 80 24.16 0.51 31.17
CA ALA A 80 23.58 1.49 30.27
C ALA A 80 22.64 2.42 31.06
N LYS A 81 22.77 3.71 30.78
CA LYS A 81 22.05 4.78 31.46
C LYS A 81 21.60 5.80 30.44
N MET A 82 20.30 6.14 30.46
CA MET A 82 19.76 7.26 29.70
C MET A 82 19.45 8.41 30.67
N VAL A 83 19.95 9.59 30.38
CA VAL A 83 19.62 10.84 31.07
C VAL A 83 18.75 11.68 30.15
N ILE A 84 17.61 12.13 30.64
CA ILE A 84 16.62 12.95 29.96
C ILE A 84 16.53 14.26 30.71
N ASP A 85 17.04 15.33 30.11
CA ASP A 85 17.06 16.66 30.74
C ASP A 85 16.01 17.56 30.08
N ALA A 86 15.00 17.91 30.86
CA ALA A 86 13.89 18.78 30.48
C ALA A 86 13.99 20.16 31.18
N SER A 87 15.16 20.56 31.66
CA SER A 87 15.34 21.82 32.41
C SER A 87 14.94 23.06 31.59
N SER A 88 14.99 22.99 30.29
CA SER A 88 14.54 24.08 29.40
C SER A 88 13.02 24.22 29.27
N LEU A 89 12.26 23.34 29.91
CA LEU A 89 10.77 23.36 29.88
C LEU A 89 10.18 24.13 31.08
N ASP A 90 10.99 24.82 31.86
CA ASP A 90 10.50 25.66 32.99
C ASP A 90 9.46 26.68 32.48
N GLY A 91 8.26 26.67 33.06
CA GLY A 91 7.11 27.47 32.61
C GLY A 91 6.44 26.99 31.30
N VAL A 92 6.86 25.88 30.74
CA VAL A 92 6.28 25.27 29.53
C VAL A 92 5.59 23.95 29.86
N ALA A 93 6.30 23.04 30.54
CA ALA A 93 5.76 21.73 30.87
C ALA A 93 6.49 21.08 32.04
N THR A 94 5.78 20.23 32.75
CA THR A 94 6.30 19.39 33.83
C THR A 94 6.56 17.99 33.34
N ILE A 95 7.74 17.42 33.67
CA ILE A 95 8.13 16.04 33.35
C ILE A 95 7.95 15.13 34.58
N LYS A 96 7.50 13.89 34.34
CA LYS A 96 7.45 12.83 35.39
C LYS A 96 7.97 11.52 34.81
N ALA A 97 8.68 10.73 35.61
CA ALA A 97 9.05 9.38 35.25
C ALA A 97 7.78 8.49 35.10
N ASN A 98 7.74 7.69 34.07
CA ASN A 98 6.61 6.82 33.73
C ASN A 98 6.96 5.33 33.72
N ASN A 99 8.20 4.98 34.07
CA ASN A 99 8.69 3.61 34.02
C ASN A 99 9.43 3.30 35.33
N GLU A 100 9.30 2.08 35.86
CA GLU A 100 9.96 1.65 37.11
C GLU A 100 11.49 1.67 37.02
N GLN A 101 12.07 1.63 35.84
CA GLN A 101 13.50 1.76 35.57
C GLN A 101 13.98 3.21 35.61
N CYS A 102 13.05 4.16 35.66
CA CYS A 102 13.31 5.59 35.56
C CYS A 102 12.98 6.31 36.86
N THR A 103 13.84 7.22 37.25
CA THR A 103 13.64 8.08 38.41
C THR A 103 13.75 9.55 38.03
N ALA A 104 12.82 10.38 38.53
CA ALA A 104 12.85 11.81 38.30
C ALA A 104 13.49 12.53 39.48
N SER A 105 14.34 13.52 39.19
CA SER A 105 14.90 14.48 40.16
C SER A 105 14.75 15.89 39.56
N GLY A 106 13.71 16.61 39.98
CA GLY A 106 13.35 17.87 39.34
C GLY A 106 12.97 17.67 37.85
N ALA A 107 13.60 18.43 36.98
CA ALA A 107 13.37 18.35 35.52
C ALA A 107 14.22 17.28 34.83
N VAL A 108 14.96 16.45 35.57
CA VAL A 108 15.82 15.41 35.00
C VAL A 108 15.28 14.02 35.32
N VAL A 109 15.09 13.19 34.31
CA VAL A 109 14.72 11.77 34.45
C VAL A 109 15.94 10.93 34.10
N THR A 110 16.26 9.97 34.97
CA THR A 110 17.36 9.01 34.75
C THR A 110 16.78 7.60 34.69
N CYS A 111 17.04 6.89 33.60
CA CYS A 111 16.66 5.49 33.39
C CYS A 111 17.91 4.62 33.41
N LEU A 112 17.85 3.51 34.16
CA LEU A 112 18.93 2.54 34.27
C LEU A 112 18.50 1.25 33.58
N ASP A 113 19.40 0.69 32.79
CA ASP A 113 19.16 -0.60 32.14
C ASP A 113 19.26 -1.73 33.17
N ASN A 114 18.26 -2.61 33.14
CA ASN A 114 18.22 -3.83 33.96
C ASN A 114 18.76 -5.06 33.19
N GLY A 115 19.55 -4.86 32.16
CA GLY A 115 20.17 -5.91 31.34
C GLY A 115 19.44 -6.28 30.04
N ASN A 116 18.50 -5.45 29.60
CA ASN A 116 17.72 -5.70 28.37
C ASN A 116 18.31 -5.05 27.10
N LEU A 117 19.40 -4.30 27.18
CA LEU A 117 20.10 -3.62 26.06
C LEU A 117 19.21 -2.72 25.17
N HIS A 118 17.96 -2.56 25.53
CA HIS A 118 17.00 -1.68 24.85
C HIS A 118 16.40 -0.76 25.91
N GLY A 119 16.42 0.53 25.66
CA GLY A 119 15.84 1.52 26.55
C GLY A 119 14.31 1.40 26.67
N PRO A 120 13.74 2.05 27.66
CA PRO A 120 12.29 2.08 27.87
C PRO A 120 11.58 2.81 26.73
N TRP A 121 10.40 2.30 26.33
CA TRP A 121 9.62 2.86 25.23
C TRP A 121 8.86 4.15 25.59
N GLU A 122 8.50 4.34 26.83
CA GLU A 122 7.80 5.53 27.35
C GLU A 122 8.41 5.90 28.71
N PRO A 123 9.63 6.44 28.71
CA PRO A 123 10.38 6.65 29.97
C PRO A 123 9.79 7.74 30.87
N PHE A 124 8.99 8.66 30.29
CA PHE A 124 8.42 9.79 30.99
C PHE A 124 7.08 10.22 30.43
N THR A 125 6.38 11.02 31.18
CA THR A 125 5.23 11.80 30.75
C THR A 125 5.52 13.29 30.83
N LEU A 126 4.92 14.06 29.93
CA LEU A 126 4.94 15.52 29.93
C LEU A 126 3.51 16.03 30.07
N THR A 127 3.34 17.06 30.87
CA THR A 127 2.07 17.79 31.00
C THR A 127 2.36 19.27 30.83
N ALA A 128 1.67 19.96 29.95
CA ALA A 128 1.81 21.40 29.79
C ALA A 128 1.48 22.11 31.13
N ASP A 129 2.24 23.13 31.47
CA ASP A 129 1.95 23.95 32.64
C ASP A 129 0.63 24.71 32.41
N SER A 130 -0.13 24.94 33.52
CA SER A 130 -1.47 25.54 33.44
C SER A 130 -1.50 26.92 32.78
N ASP A 131 -0.41 27.66 32.90
CA ASP A 131 -0.25 29.02 32.38
C ASP A 131 0.51 29.07 31.05
N ALA A 132 0.97 27.91 30.56
CA ALA A 132 1.65 27.82 29.26
C ALA A 132 0.68 28.10 28.11
N LYS A 133 1.06 29.07 27.29
CA LYS A 133 0.24 29.48 26.15
C LYS A 133 0.56 28.59 24.91
N PRO A 134 -0.39 28.42 23.99
CA PRO A 134 -0.08 27.83 22.70
C PRO A 134 1.14 28.49 22.06
N GLY A 135 2.07 27.68 21.55
CA GLY A 135 3.37 28.11 21.01
C GLY A 135 4.51 28.21 22.04
N ALA A 136 4.23 28.16 23.35
CA ALA A 136 5.29 28.02 24.33
C ALA A 136 6.11 26.74 24.06
N SER A 137 7.42 26.84 24.10
CA SER A 137 8.27 25.72 23.71
C SER A 137 9.59 25.69 24.44
N GLY A 138 10.19 24.50 24.53
CA GLY A 138 11.52 24.23 25.03
C GLY A 138 12.09 22.99 24.37
N THR A 139 13.22 22.49 24.86
CA THR A 139 13.93 21.35 24.32
C THR A 139 14.22 20.33 25.41
N ILE A 140 13.93 19.07 25.16
CA ILE A 140 14.44 17.96 25.95
C ILE A 140 15.70 17.44 25.28
N THR A 141 16.74 17.19 26.05
CA THR A 141 17.94 16.52 25.60
C THR A 141 18.02 15.11 26.18
N TYR A 142 18.51 14.19 25.37
CA TYR A 142 18.71 12.78 25.72
C TYR A 142 20.20 12.49 25.65
N GLU A 143 20.73 11.78 26.63
CA GLU A 143 22.11 11.30 26.61
C GLU A 143 22.13 9.84 27.09
N VAL A 144 22.69 8.96 26.27
CA VAL A 144 22.91 7.55 26.62
C VAL A 144 24.40 7.30 26.82
N THR A 145 24.72 6.65 27.91
CA THR A 145 26.08 6.20 28.23
C THR A 145 26.06 4.74 28.69
N ALA A 146 27.10 3.98 28.36
CA ALA A 146 27.27 2.59 28.79
C ALA A 146 28.75 2.24 28.90
N ASP A 147 29.11 1.29 29.75
CA ASP A 147 30.45 0.74 29.81
C ASP A 147 30.70 -0.15 28.59
N GLY A 148 31.78 0.12 27.86
CA GLY A 148 32.16 -0.64 26.66
C GLY A 148 31.39 -0.28 25.39
N ALA A 149 30.77 0.89 25.36
CA ALA A 149 30.14 1.42 24.15
C ALA A 149 30.39 2.94 24.02
N THR A 150 30.31 3.44 22.80
CA THR A 150 30.22 4.89 22.55
C THR A 150 28.80 5.35 22.85
N GLY A 151 28.67 6.43 23.64
CA GLY A 151 27.38 7.03 23.93
C GLY A 151 26.80 7.83 22.77
N ASP A 152 25.52 8.20 22.89
CA ASP A 152 24.80 9.04 21.92
C ASP A 152 24.05 10.18 22.60
N LYS A 153 23.75 11.23 21.83
CA LYS A 153 22.95 12.39 22.25
C LYS A 153 21.93 12.76 21.20
N SER A 154 20.73 13.03 21.64
CA SER A 154 19.63 13.48 20.80
C SER A 154 18.81 14.57 21.48
N SER A 155 17.83 15.13 20.79
CA SER A 155 16.93 16.13 21.38
C SER A 155 15.57 16.15 20.71
N SER A 156 14.56 16.56 21.48
CA SER A 156 13.19 16.82 21.00
C SER A 156 12.77 18.25 21.32
N LYS A 157 12.19 18.95 20.36
CA LYS A 157 11.49 20.21 20.61
C LYS A 157 10.13 19.88 21.22
N VAL A 158 9.80 20.46 22.36
CA VAL A 158 8.47 20.38 22.98
C VAL A 158 7.73 21.68 22.68
N VAL A 159 6.46 21.58 22.26
CA VAL A 159 5.61 22.73 21.93
C VAL A 159 4.24 22.52 22.56
N VAL A 160 3.72 23.54 23.23
CA VAL A 160 2.34 23.55 23.74
C VAL A 160 1.39 23.93 22.63
N GLY A 161 0.33 23.14 22.46
CA GLY A 161 -0.61 23.26 21.34
C GLY A 161 -0.18 22.46 20.11
N SER A 162 -1.09 22.34 19.17
CA SER A 162 -0.85 21.69 17.89
C SER A 162 -1.77 22.24 16.81
N PRO A 163 -1.35 22.26 15.55
CA PRO A 163 -2.28 22.37 14.45
C PRO A 163 -3.13 21.10 14.38
N GLN A 164 -4.43 21.24 14.17
CA GLN A 164 -5.33 20.12 13.95
C GLN A 164 -6.17 20.40 12.69
N LEU A 165 -5.93 19.62 11.66
CA LEU A 165 -6.65 19.79 10.40
C LEU A 165 -7.83 18.83 10.34
N VAL A 166 -8.97 19.37 9.92
CA VAL A 166 -10.14 18.60 9.49
C VAL A 166 -10.37 18.85 8.00
N VAL A 167 -10.84 17.83 7.29
CA VAL A 167 -11.02 17.90 5.84
C VAL A 167 -12.47 18.19 5.48
N GLY A 168 -12.70 18.94 4.40
CA GLY A 168 -14.04 19.20 3.85
C GLY A 168 -14.59 17.96 3.14
N LYS A 169 -15.89 17.71 3.34
CA LYS A 169 -16.61 16.64 2.67
C LYS A 169 -16.75 16.92 1.19
N LEU A 170 -16.37 15.97 0.36
CA LEU A 170 -16.69 15.97 -1.06
C LEU A 170 -18.01 15.21 -1.28
N PRO A 171 -18.93 15.74 -2.11
CA PRO A 171 -20.18 15.05 -2.37
C PRO A 171 -19.97 13.85 -3.29
N ASP A 172 -20.59 12.72 -2.95
CA ASP A 172 -20.66 11.54 -3.81
C ASP A 172 -21.24 11.89 -5.18
N ARG A 173 -20.84 11.12 -6.19
CA ARG A 173 -21.29 11.25 -7.58
C ARG A 173 -21.79 9.92 -8.07
N ASP A 174 -22.98 9.91 -8.66
CA ASP A 174 -23.61 8.73 -9.26
C ASP A 174 -23.85 8.95 -10.76
N GLY A 175 -23.94 7.86 -11.53
CA GLY A 175 -24.24 7.90 -12.96
C GLY A 175 -23.13 8.52 -13.81
N LEU A 176 -21.88 8.49 -13.34
CA LEU A 176 -20.74 8.99 -14.08
C LEU A 176 -20.49 8.12 -15.32
N LYS A 177 -20.11 8.76 -16.41
CA LYS A 177 -19.77 8.05 -17.65
C LYS A 177 -18.27 7.90 -17.81
N THR A 178 -17.86 6.81 -18.39
CA THR A 178 -16.47 6.60 -18.83
C THR A 178 -15.99 7.77 -19.67
N GLY A 179 -14.80 8.28 -19.39
CA GLY A 179 -14.20 9.43 -20.05
C GLY A 179 -14.58 10.78 -19.46
N SER A 180 -15.58 10.85 -18.57
CA SER A 180 -15.92 12.10 -17.88
C SER A 180 -14.84 12.49 -16.87
N THR A 181 -14.82 13.78 -16.51
CA THR A 181 -13.89 14.32 -15.50
C THR A 181 -14.64 14.79 -14.29
N VAL A 182 -14.01 14.69 -13.12
CA VAL A 182 -14.54 15.16 -11.84
C VAL A 182 -13.49 16.02 -11.16
N ASP A 183 -13.89 17.20 -10.73
CA ASP A 183 -13.06 18.09 -9.93
C ASP A 183 -13.21 17.77 -8.45
N LEU A 184 -12.08 17.74 -7.74
CA LEU A 184 -11.95 17.49 -6.30
C LEU A 184 -11.51 18.81 -5.62
N PRO A 185 -12.43 19.71 -5.27
CA PRO A 185 -12.12 20.98 -4.63
C PRO A 185 -11.88 20.81 -3.13
N LEU A 186 -10.80 20.10 -2.77
CA LEU A 186 -10.46 19.81 -1.38
C LEU A 186 -10.40 21.10 -0.55
N ALA A 187 -11.01 21.05 0.61
CA ALA A 187 -10.98 22.11 1.61
C ALA A 187 -10.48 21.56 2.94
N VAL A 188 -9.86 22.41 3.74
CA VAL A 188 -9.35 22.08 5.06
C VAL A 188 -9.72 23.19 6.05
N ARG A 189 -9.82 22.83 7.32
CA ARG A 189 -9.94 23.78 8.42
C ARG A 189 -8.94 23.40 9.50
N ASN A 190 -8.25 24.41 10.03
CA ASN A 190 -7.43 24.22 11.23
C ASN A 190 -8.30 24.45 12.46
N THR A 191 -8.61 23.39 13.19
CA THR A 191 -9.34 23.43 14.46
C THR A 191 -8.42 23.45 15.67
N GLY A 192 -7.10 23.33 15.44
CA GLY A 192 -6.08 23.39 16.48
C GLY A 192 -5.79 24.82 16.93
N ASP A 193 -4.86 24.96 17.81
CA ASP A 193 -4.47 26.22 18.46
C ASP A 193 -3.13 26.78 17.96
N LEU A 194 -2.45 26.07 17.05
CA LEU A 194 -1.27 26.53 16.32
C LEU A 194 -1.51 26.60 14.81
N PRO A 195 -0.79 27.46 14.07
CA PRO A 195 -0.82 27.44 12.62
C PRO A 195 -0.35 26.09 12.06
N ALA A 196 -1.01 25.59 11.04
CA ALA A 196 -0.49 24.53 10.18
C ALA A 196 0.42 25.18 9.14
N GLU A 197 1.73 25.10 9.31
CA GLU A 197 2.70 25.81 8.45
C GLU A 197 2.77 25.20 7.04
N ARG A 198 2.64 23.88 6.95
CA ARG A 198 2.53 23.11 5.71
C ARG A 198 1.42 22.07 5.85
N VAL A 199 0.72 21.82 4.76
CA VAL A 199 -0.31 20.80 4.67
C VAL A 199 0.12 19.73 3.67
N ASP A 200 0.25 18.50 4.13
CA ASP A 200 0.40 17.36 3.26
C ASP A 200 -0.97 16.73 3.00
N ILE A 201 -1.23 16.41 1.72
CA ILE A 201 -2.45 15.74 1.27
C ILE A 201 -2.05 14.38 0.69
N GLN A 202 -2.73 13.34 1.12
CA GLN A 202 -2.67 12.03 0.49
C GLN A 202 -4.03 11.70 -0.11
N LEU A 203 -4.04 11.23 -1.36
CA LEU A 203 -5.21 10.65 -1.99
C LEU A 203 -4.86 9.23 -2.46
N THR A 204 -5.79 8.30 -2.24
CA THR A 204 -5.68 6.93 -2.73
C THR A 204 -6.99 6.58 -3.41
N SER A 205 -6.94 6.17 -4.67
CA SER A 205 -8.12 5.70 -5.39
C SER A 205 -8.02 4.21 -5.65
N VAL A 206 -9.15 3.56 -5.81
CA VAL A 206 -9.22 2.21 -6.37
C VAL A 206 -9.17 2.26 -7.90
N PRO A 207 -9.04 1.11 -8.60
CA PRO A 207 -9.02 1.06 -10.06
C PRO A 207 -10.19 1.81 -10.71
N GLY A 208 -9.94 2.43 -11.86
CA GLY A 208 -10.96 3.16 -12.60
C GLY A 208 -10.88 4.68 -12.49
N VAL A 209 -9.92 5.22 -11.76
CA VAL A 209 -9.68 6.67 -11.62
C VAL A 209 -8.27 7.03 -12.08
N GLU A 210 -8.15 8.04 -12.92
CA GLU A 210 -6.89 8.60 -13.38
C GLU A 210 -6.78 10.07 -12.96
N PHE A 211 -5.76 10.46 -12.18
CA PHE A 211 -5.48 11.85 -11.88
C PHE A 211 -4.87 12.54 -13.11
N ILE A 212 -5.62 13.42 -13.75
CA ILE A 212 -5.20 14.11 -14.97
C ILE A 212 -4.55 15.48 -14.70
N SER A 213 -4.91 16.16 -13.60
CA SER A 213 -4.15 17.32 -13.14
C SER A 213 -2.87 16.84 -12.45
N LYS A 214 -1.73 17.43 -12.81
CA LYS A 214 -0.40 17.00 -12.32
C LYS A 214 0.38 18.18 -11.73
N PRO A 215 -0.06 18.79 -10.61
CA PRO A 215 0.67 19.90 -9.97
C PRO A 215 2.09 19.48 -9.58
N LYS A 216 3.07 20.37 -9.75
CA LYS A 216 4.47 20.08 -9.49
C LYS A 216 4.83 19.82 -8.01
N ASN A 217 3.99 20.31 -7.10
CA ASN A 217 4.11 20.05 -5.66
C ASN A 217 3.27 18.82 -5.22
N CYS A 218 2.94 17.95 -6.19
CA CYS A 218 2.36 16.65 -5.95
C CYS A 218 3.21 15.56 -6.61
N ARG A 219 3.18 14.36 -6.05
CA ARG A 219 3.78 13.14 -6.58
C ARG A 219 2.71 12.12 -6.86
N PHE A 220 2.85 11.40 -7.95
CA PHE A 220 1.86 10.47 -8.50
C PHE A 220 2.47 9.09 -8.61
N GLY A 221 1.81 8.11 -8.05
CA GLY A 221 2.18 6.70 -8.11
C GLY A 221 0.97 5.82 -8.41
N SER A 222 1.24 4.56 -8.67
CA SER A 222 0.22 3.51 -8.73
C SER A 222 0.67 2.34 -7.85
N GLU A 223 -0.30 1.61 -7.33
CA GLU A 223 -0.08 0.33 -6.67
C GLU A 223 -0.17 -0.82 -7.70
N TRP A 224 0.13 -2.02 -7.26
CA TRP A 224 0.10 -3.22 -8.09
C TRP A 224 -1.30 -3.57 -8.66
N ASP A 225 -2.36 -3.05 -8.04
CA ASP A 225 -3.76 -3.27 -8.41
C ASP A 225 -4.35 -2.11 -9.25
N ASP A 226 -3.52 -1.34 -9.93
CA ASP A 226 -3.90 -0.12 -10.67
C ASP A 226 -4.58 0.98 -9.82
N SER A 227 -4.52 0.88 -8.50
CA SER A 227 -4.90 1.98 -7.59
C SER A 227 -3.96 3.16 -7.77
N ALA A 228 -4.49 4.37 -7.87
CA ALA A 228 -3.66 5.56 -7.97
C ALA A 228 -3.43 6.20 -6.60
N ARG A 229 -2.19 6.63 -6.35
CA ARG A 229 -1.81 7.33 -5.13
C ARG A 229 -1.19 8.69 -5.46
N VAL A 230 -1.62 9.72 -4.73
CA VAL A 230 -1.13 11.08 -4.89
C VAL A 230 -0.72 11.63 -3.53
N TYR A 231 0.45 12.24 -3.48
CA TYR A 231 0.95 12.98 -2.32
C TYR A 231 1.22 14.41 -2.75
N CYS A 232 0.62 15.38 -2.07
CA CYS A 232 0.88 16.80 -2.31
C CYS A 232 1.41 17.45 -1.03
N SER A 233 2.49 18.23 -1.14
CA SER A 233 3.01 19.04 -0.05
C SER A 233 2.77 20.51 -0.39
N ILE A 234 2.01 21.20 0.46
CA ILE A 234 1.54 22.57 0.20
C ILE A 234 2.03 23.50 1.29
N ASP A 235 3.02 24.34 0.97
CA ASP A 235 3.60 25.35 1.85
C ASP A 235 2.67 26.58 1.93
N THR A 236 1.52 26.40 2.55
CA THR A 236 0.57 27.47 2.83
C THR A 236 0.13 27.37 4.28
N ALA A 237 0.44 28.40 5.06
CA ALA A 237 0.03 28.44 6.47
C ALA A 237 -1.50 28.58 6.57
N ILE A 238 -2.09 27.78 7.47
CA ILE A 238 -3.52 27.85 7.81
C ILE A 238 -3.61 28.16 9.31
N GLU A 239 -4.06 29.37 9.62
CA GLU A 239 -4.15 29.85 10.98
C GLU A 239 -5.23 29.12 11.79
N PRO A 240 -5.13 29.11 13.14
CA PRO A 240 -6.17 28.58 14.02
C PRO A 240 -7.55 29.13 13.67
N GLY A 241 -8.53 28.23 13.52
CA GLY A 241 -9.91 28.57 13.15
C GLY A 241 -10.12 28.90 11.66
N GLN A 242 -9.06 29.03 10.87
CA GLN A 242 -9.14 29.35 9.46
C GLN A 242 -9.57 28.13 8.63
N SER A 243 -10.42 28.39 7.62
CA SER A 243 -10.74 27.42 6.56
C SER A 243 -10.10 27.85 5.25
N ALA A 244 -9.61 26.89 4.49
CA ALA A 244 -8.97 27.12 3.20
C ALA A 244 -9.37 26.03 2.20
N LYS A 245 -9.30 26.33 0.90
CA LYS A 245 -9.55 25.37 -0.19
C LYS A 245 -8.43 25.43 -1.20
N LEU A 246 -8.24 24.36 -1.96
CA LEU A 246 -7.27 24.35 -3.06
C LEU A 246 -7.56 25.51 -4.04
N SER A 247 -6.53 26.22 -4.43
CA SER A 247 -6.58 27.32 -5.42
C SER A 247 -7.06 26.83 -6.79
N THR A 248 -6.74 25.60 -7.12
CA THR A 248 -7.20 24.87 -8.30
C THR A 248 -7.55 23.44 -7.84
N PRO A 249 -8.72 22.91 -8.15
CA PRO A 249 -9.08 21.55 -7.77
C PRO A 249 -8.14 20.54 -8.43
N LEU A 250 -7.94 19.41 -7.78
CA LEU A 250 -7.40 18.23 -8.43
C LEU A 250 -8.50 17.65 -9.32
N THR A 251 -8.15 17.29 -10.55
CA THR A 251 -9.12 16.75 -11.51
C THR A 251 -8.77 15.30 -11.81
N VAL A 252 -9.78 14.44 -11.74
CA VAL A 252 -9.68 13.04 -12.11
C VAL A 252 -10.53 12.75 -13.34
N LYS A 253 -10.11 11.73 -14.09
CA LYS A 253 -10.85 11.16 -15.22
C LYS A 253 -11.36 9.78 -14.85
N ILE A 254 -12.61 9.51 -15.16
CA ILE A 254 -13.22 8.20 -15.03
C ILE A 254 -12.78 7.33 -16.20
N THR A 255 -12.06 6.25 -15.94
CA THR A 255 -11.55 5.36 -16.97
C THR A 255 -12.57 4.28 -17.31
N LYS A 256 -12.28 3.47 -18.33
CA LYS A 256 -13.12 2.32 -18.69
C LYS A 256 -13.16 1.24 -17.60
N ALA A 257 -12.15 1.19 -16.72
CA ALA A 257 -12.10 0.24 -15.62
C ALA A 257 -12.98 0.64 -14.41
N ALA A 258 -13.60 1.82 -14.42
CA ALA A 258 -14.44 2.27 -13.31
C ALA A 258 -15.77 1.53 -13.25
N LEU A 259 -16.07 0.90 -12.12
CA LEU A 259 -17.41 0.40 -11.78
C LEU A 259 -18.04 1.27 -10.68
N ALA A 260 -17.50 1.19 -9.49
CA ALA A 260 -17.91 1.99 -8.34
C ALA A 260 -16.68 2.51 -7.58
N PRO A 261 -15.78 3.24 -8.26
CA PRO A 261 -14.57 3.69 -7.63
C PRO A 261 -14.85 4.73 -6.54
N TRP A 262 -13.93 4.79 -5.58
CA TRP A 262 -13.89 5.85 -4.57
C TRP A 262 -12.47 6.39 -4.45
N ILE A 263 -12.37 7.55 -3.83
CA ILE A 263 -11.09 8.17 -3.49
C ILE A 263 -11.10 8.45 -2.00
N ASP A 264 -10.20 7.82 -1.28
CA ASP A 264 -9.88 8.17 0.10
C ASP A 264 -8.92 9.35 0.08
N TYR A 265 -9.14 10.34 0.94
CA TYR A 265 -8.29 11.50 1.05
C TYR A 265 -8.03 11.88 2.49
N GLU A 266 -6.79 12.24 2.77
CA GLU A 266 -6.28 12.58 4.09
C GLU A 266 -5.46 13.85 4.03
N VAL A 267 -5.56 14.67 5.06
CA VAL A 267 -4.77 15.88 5.24
C VAL A 267 -4.06 15.85 6.58
N GLN A 268 -2.82 16.29 6.58
CA GLN A 268 -1.98 16.36 7.78
C GLN A 268 -1.27 17.71 7.84
N ALA A 269 -1.20 18.28 9.04
CA ALA A 269 -0.31 19.41 9.30
C ALA A 269 1.12 18.88 9.53
N VAL A 270 2.07 19.46 8.86
CA VAL A 270 3.47 19.08 8.93
C VAL A 270 4.32 20.30 9.29
N PRO A 271 5.32 20.19 10.16
CA PRO A 271 6.23 21.29 10.46
C PRO A 271 6.93 21.82 9.20
N ALA A 272 7.17 23.10 9.13
CA ALA A 272 7.94 23.71 8.06
C ALA A 272 9.34 23.05 7.95
N GLY A 273 9.79 22.81 6.73
CA GLY A 273 11.10 22.19 6.47
C GLY A 273 11.17 20.68 6.71
N SER A 274 10.05 20.01 7.01
CA SER A 274 10.00 18.55 6.99
C SER A 274 10.28 18.02 5.58
N GLU A 275 10.88 16.85 5.49
CA GLU A 275 11.10 16.20 4.19
C GLU A 275 9.76 15.91 3.50
N GLU A 276 9.72 16.11 2.20
CA GLU A 276 8.57 15.71 1.38
C GLU A 276 8.58 14.19 1.18
N ASN A 277 7.39 13.60 1.02
CA ASN A 277 7.30 12.19 0.68
C ASN A 277 8.01 11.95 -0.68
N PRO A 278 9.08 11.13 -0.74
CA PRO A 278 9.85 10.92 -1.96
C PRO A 278 9.15 10.00 -2.98
N ASN A 279 8.08 9.29 -2.56
CA ASN A 279 7.44 8.26 -3.37
C ASN A 279 6.64 8.84 -4.54
N GLY A 280 6.75 8.21 -5.69
CA GLY A 280 6.02 8.57 -6.91
C GLY A 280 6.74 9.57 -7.82
N THR A 281 6.17 9.78 -9.00
CA THR A 281 6.69 10.69 -10.03
C THR A 281 6.22 12.12 -9.77
N PRO A 282 7.11 13.12 -9.76
CA PRO A 282 6.72 14.51 -9.61
C PRO A 282 5.77 14.98 -10.72
N GLY A 283 4.79 15.78 -10.36
CA GLY A 283 3.92 16.45 -11.33
C GLY A 283 4.67 17.52 -12.12
N THR A 284 4.11 17.91 -13.26
CA THR A 284 4.73 18.87 -14.21
C THR A 284 3.94 20.16 -14.38
N GLY A 285 2.74 20.24 -13.81
CA GLY A 285 1.85 21.39 -13.91
C GLY A 285 2.19 22.53 -12.93
N SER A 286 1.40 23.58 -12.96
CA SER A 286 1.51 24.67 -11.98
C SER A 286 1.28 24.15 -10.55
N PRO A 287 1.99 24.68 -9.54
CA PRO A 287 1.75 24.27 -8.16
C PRO A 287 0.37 24.68 -7.71
N ILE A 288 -0.23 23.89 -6.85
CA ILE A 288 -1.44 24.25 -6.12
C ILE A 288 -1.10 24.87 -4.77
N ALA A 289 -1.99 25.70 -4.26
CA ALA A 289 -1.87 26.33 -2.96
C ALA A 289 -3.24 26.32 -2.28
N PHE A 290 -3.29 26.62 -1.00
CA PHE A 290 -4.55 26.91 -0.32
C PHE A 290 -4.90 28.37 -0.40
N THR A 291 -6.18 28.69 -0.57
CA THR A 291 -6.75 30.03 -0.49
C THR A 291 -7.83 30.05 0.58
N THR A 292 -7.85 31.09 1.39
CA THR A 292 -8.85 31.25 2.45
C THR A 292 -10.26 31.14 1.89
N THR A 293 -11.12 30.44 2.61
CA THR A 293 -12.55 30.33 2.30
C THR A 293 -13.38 30.52 3.57
N SER A 294 -14.65 30.85 3.40
CA SER A 294 -15.60 30.94 4.50
C SER A 294 -16.63 29.83 4.38
N GLY A 295 -16.90 29.14 5.48
CA GLY A 295 -17.89 28.05 5.52
C GLY A 295 -17.35 26.75 4.89
N GLY A 296 -18.19 25.73 4.89
CA GLY A 296 -17.92 24.40 4.40
C GLY A 296 -18.49 23.36 5.37
N ASP A 297 -18.80 22.17 4.86
CA ASP A 297 -19.11 20.98 5.63
C ASP A 297 -17.81 20.20 5.82
N PHE A 298 -17.37 20.06 7.07
CA PHE A 298 -16.10 19.44 7.41
C PHE A 298 -16.35 18.15 8.19
N GLU A 299 -15.46 17.20 8.02
CA GLU A 299 -15.37 16.02 8.88
C GLU A 299 -14.91 16.42 10.29
N THR A 300 -14.90 15.46 11.19
CA THR A 300 -14.39 15.64 12.57
C THR A 300 -12.89 15.42 12.66
N ASP A 301 -12.29 14.88 11.61
CA ASP A 301 -10.85 14.61 11.50
C ASP A 301 -10.31 14.94 10.10
N GLY A 302 -9.04 14.59 9.88
CA GLY A 302 -8.34 14.88 8.63
C GLY A 302 -8.59 13.89 7.50
N LYS A 303 -9.57 12.99 7.61
CA LYS A 303 -9.81 11.91 6.64
C LYS A 303 -11.25 11.90 6.15
N SER A 304 -11.43 11.55 4.88
CA SER A 304 -12.76 11.27 4.31
C SER A 304 -12.61 10.49 3.01
N SER A 305 -13.74 10.13 2.42
CA SER A 305 -13.79 9.48 1.12
C SER A 305 -14.90 10.09 0.24
N VAL A 306 -14.76 9.92 -1.06
CA VAL A 306 -15.81 10.27 -2.03
C VAL A 306 -16.05 9.11 -2.98
N SER A 307 -17.33 8.75 -3.16
CA SER A 307 -17.76 7.70 -4.08
C SER A 307 -18.04 8.28 -5.47
N LEU A 308 -17.53 7.61 -6.52
CA LEU A 308 -17.64 8.02 -7.92
C LEU A 308 -18.27 6.90 -8.76
N ARG A 309 -19.55 6.58 -8.50
CA ARG A 309 -20.24 5.45 -9.13
C ARG A 309 -20.54 5.71 -10.60
N THR A 310 -20.39 4.67 -11.40
CA THR A 310 -20.64 4.73 -12.83
C THR A 310 -21.80 3.83 -13.24
N ASP A 311 -22.28 4.00 -14.48
CA ASP A 311 -23.25 3.08 -15.12
C ASP A 311 -22.54 1.90 -15.83
N ASN A 312 -21.26 1.65 -15.51
CA ASN A 312 -20.44 0.61 -16.11
C ASN A 312 -20.73 -0.78 -15.51
N HIS A 313 -20.11 -1.82 -16.06
CA HIS A 313 -20.28 -3.20 -15.61
C HIS A 313 -18.98 -4.00 -15.66
N ALA A 314 -18.86 -5.01 -14.85
CA ALA A 314 -17.92 -6.10 -14.97
C ALA A 314 -18.70 -7.33 -15.49
N ASP A 315 -18.12 -8.06 -16.44
CA ASP A 315 -18.74 -9.25 -17.07
C ASP A 315 -17.87 -10.46 -16.70
N PHE A 316 -18.31 -11.20 -15.69
CA PHE A 316 -17.59 -12.37 -15.22
C PHE A 316 -18.02 -13.61 -15.99
N ARG A 317 -17.04 -14.32 -16.53
CA ARG A 317 -17.25 -15.57 -17.24
C ARG A 317 -16.68 -16.76 -16.47
N ALA A 318 -17.47 -17.79 -16.26
CA ALA A 318 -17.01 -19.05 -15.70
C ALA A 318 -16.07 -19.78 -16.68
N VAL A 319 -14.96 -20.27 -16.16
CA VAL A 319 -14.01 -21.10 -16.91
C VAL A 319 -14.14 -22.54 -16.42
N GLY A 320 -14.59 -23.41 -17.28
CA GLY A 320 -14.68 -24.85 -17.02
C GLY A 320 -13.32 -25.53 -17.06
N GLY A 321 -13.33 -26.84 -16.84
CA GLY A 321 -12.11 -27.61 -16.84
C GLY A 321 -12.30 -29.06 -17.29
N ALA A 322 -11.18 -29.74 -17.55
CA ALA A 322 -11.16 -31.16 -17.83
C ALA A 322 -10.38 -31.89 -16.71
N ILE A 323 -11.01 -32.90 -16.13
CA ILE A 323 -10.34 -33.80 -15.20
C ILE A 323 -9.34 -34.63 -15.97
N ASP A 324 -8.06 -34.54 -15.60
CA ASP A 324 -6.97 -35.33 -16.16
C ASP A 324 -6.67 -36.50 -15.21
N PRO A 325 -7.09 -37.73 -15.55
CA PRO A 325 -6.82 -38.89 -14.70
C PRO A 325 -5.32 -39.20 -14.67
N GLU A 326 -4.78 -39.51 -13.48
CA GLU A 326 -3.41 -39.95 -13.37
C GLU A 326 -3.16 -41.25 -14.13
N ALA A 327 -2.02 -41.34 -14.83
CA ALA A 327 -1.68 -42.44 -15.70
C ALA A 327 -1.53 -43.79 -14.96
N ASP A 328 -1.14 -43.77 -13.68
CA ASP A 328 -0.77 -44.95 -12.94
C ASP A 328 -1.97 -45.76 -12.39
N ASN A 329 -3.07 -45.10 -12.07
CA ASN A 329 -4.20 -45.78 -11.41
C ASN A 329 -5.59 -45.39 -12.00
N GLY A 330 -5.74 -44.25 -12.67
CA GLY A 330 -7.00 -43.75 -13.21
C GLY A 330 -8.10 -43.48 -12.18
N THR A 331 -7.76 -43.52 -10.86
CA THR A 331 -8.70 -43.32 -9.75
C THR A 331 -8.47 -41.99 -9.03
N THR A 332 -7.42 -41.28 -9.42
CA THR A 332 -7.11 -39.92 -8.98
C THR A 332 -6.84 -39.07 -10.19
N GLY A 333 -6.90 -37.75 -10.04
CA GLY A 333 -6.65 -36.79 -11.11
C GLY A 333 -6.63 -35.36 -10.62
N GLY A 334 -6.25 -34.44 -11.51
CA GLY A 334 -6.28 -33.00 -11.28
C GLY A 334 -7.40 -32.33 -12.08
N LEU A 335 -7.93 -31.25 -11.56
CA LEU A 335 -8.89 -30.36 -12.21
C LEU A 335 -8.49 -28.90 -12.02
N LYS A 336 -8.23 -28.20 -13.12
CA LYS A 336 -8.11 -26.74 -13.15
C LYS A 336 -9.39 -26.13 -13.72
N PHE A 337 -9.88 -25.07 -13.09
CA PHE A 337 -11.08 -24.31 -13.50
C PHE A 337 -10.97 -22.89 -12.93
N GLY A 338 -11.90 -22.01 -13.28
CA GLY A 338 -11.78 -20.64 -12.76
C GLY A 338 -12.87 -19.70 -13.24
N LEU A 339 -12.49 -18.45 -13.31
CA LEU A 339 -13.30 -17.36 -13.85
C LEU A 339 -12.39 -16.30 -14.49
N THR A 340 -12.97 -15.43 -15.32
CA THR A 340 -12.32 -14.24 -15.89
C THR A 340 -13.29 -13.08 -15.88
N ASN A 341 -12.78 -11.85 -15.72
CA ASN A 341 -13.53 -10.62 -15.92
C ASN A 341 -13.36 -10.17 -17.38
N ASP A 342 -14.28 -10.51 -18.24
CA ASP A 342 -14.30 -10.11 -19.65
C ASP A 342 -14.90 -8.70 -19.85
N GLY A 343 -15.42 -8.09 -18.79
CA GLY A 343 -16.04 -6.77 -18.82
C GLY A 343 -15.03 -5.61 -18.83
N PRO A 344 -15.50 -4.40 -19.15
CA PRO A 344 -14.62 -3.24 -19.19
C PRO A 344 -14.26 -2.71 -17.79
N ALA A 345 -15.04 -3.02 -16.73
CA ALA A 345 -14.83 -2.48 -15.42
C ALA A 345 -14.09 -3.44 -14.50
N ALA A 346 -13.24 -2.89 -13.64
CA ALA A 346 -12.64 -3.60 -12.52
C ALA A 346 -13.69 -3.80 -11.42
N ALA A 347 -13.73 -4.97 -10.85
CA ALA A 347 -14.45 -5.21 -9.60
C ALA A 347 -13.46 -5.07 -8.43
N TYR A 348 -13.86 -4.36 -7.38
CA TYR A 348 -13.04 -4.11 -6.21
C TYR A 348 -13.89 -4.02 -4.95
N ARG A 349 -13.43 -4.64 -3.86
CA ARG A 349 -14.09 -4.58 -2.53
C ARG A 349 -13.12 -4.12 -1.45
N GLN A 350 -13.51 -3.08 -0.73
CA GLN A 350 -12.69 -2.52 0.36
C GLN A 350 -12.63 -3.44 1.60
N ASP A 351 -13.70 -4.18 1.86
CA ASP A 351 -13.82 -5.09 3.01
C ASP A 351 -13.02 -6.39 2.83
N ARG A 352 -12.36 -6.57 1.68
CA ARG A 352 -11.61 -7.78 1.30
C ARG A 352 -12.44 -9.07 1.30
N GLU A 353 -13.76 -8.95 1.31
CA GLU A 353 -14.63 -10.10 1.10
C GLU A 353 -14.64 -10.50 -0.37
N PRO A 354 -14.88 -11.77 -0.70
CA PRO A 354 -14.95 -12.21 -2.08
C PRO A 354 -16.00 -11.45 -2.90
N ILE A 355 -15.66 -11.07 -4.12
CA ILE A 355 -16.60 -10.46 -5.08
C ILE A 355 -17.64 -11.49 -5.50
N LEU A 356 -17.15 -12.68 -5.88
CA LEU A 356 -17.93 -13.82 -6.32
C LEU A 356 -17.39 -15.11 -5.69
N TYR A 357 -18.14 -16.19 -5.86
CA TYR A 357 -17.66 -17.54 -5.67
C TYR A 357 -17.82 -18.34 -6.97
N ALA A 358 -16.82 -19.16 -7.29
CA ALA A 358 -17.01 -20.27 -8.21
C ALA A 358 -17.62 -21.45 -7.43
N ASP A 359 -18.92 -21.68 -7.60
CA ASP A 359 -19.68 -22.83 -7.06
C ASP A 359 -19.49 -24.01 -8.00
N ILE A 360 -18.66 -24.95 -7.60
CA ILE A 360 -18.38 -26.13 -8.43
C ILE A 360 -19.16 -27.34 -7.96
N THR A 361 -19.68 -28.08 -8.92
CA THR A 361 -20.25 -29.41 -8.71
C THR A 361 -19.53 -30.39 -9.59
N LEU A 362 -18.77 -31.30 -8.98
CA LEU A 362 -18.00 -32.35 -9.70
C LEU A 362 -18.93 -33.35 -10.39
N PRO A 363 -18.50 -34.00 -11.49
CA PRO A 363 -19.25 -35.06 -12.15
C PRO A 363 -19.65 -36.19 -11.18
N GLU A 364 -20.68 -36.95 -11.55
CA GLU A 364 -21.06 -38.13 -10.77
C GLU A 364 -19.91 -39.15 -10.71
N GLY A 365 -19.70 -39.72 -9.52
CA GLY A 365 -18.56 -40.62 -9.28
C GLY A 365 -17.23 -39.92 -9.06
N VAL A 366 -17.20 -38.57 -8.98
CA VAL A 366 -15.99 -37.80 -8.66
C VAL A 366 -16.18 -37.01 -7.38
N THR A 367 -15.16 -37.02 -6.50
CA THR A 367 -15.14 -36.25 -5.25
C THR A 367 -13.81 -35.52 -5.10
N GLY A 368 -13.80 -34.40 -4.38
CA GLY A 368 -12.56 -33.69 -4.07
C GLY A 368 -11.64 -34.53 -3.19
N LEU A 369 -10.34 -34.42 -3.41
CA LEU A 369 -9.29 -35.13 -2.66
C LEU A 369 -8.39 -34.14 -1.94
N THR A 370 -7.88 -33.14 -2.64
CA THR A 370 -7.00 -32.08 -2.12
C THR A 370 -7.42 -30.73 -2.65
N ASN A 371 -7.08 -29.67 -1.92
CA ASN A 371 -7.35 -28.27 -2.32
C ASN A 371 -6.27 -27.69 -3.25
N HIS A 372 -5.42 -28.53 -3.79
CA HIS A 372 -4.39 -28.21 -4.78
C HIS A 372 -4.12 -29.47 -5.64
N ILE A 373 -3.56 -29.28 -6.82
CA ILE A 373 -3.29 -30.38 -7.75
C ILE A 373 -1.99 -31.11 -7.40
N ASP A 374 -0.95 -30.35 -7.01
CA ASP A 374 0.39 -30.86 -6.69
C ASP A 374 0.74 -30.66 -5.19
N GLU A 375 1.77 -31.36 -4.70
CA GLU A 375 2.24 -31.24 -3.31
C GLU A 375 2.83 -29.85 -3.00
N GLU A 376 3.32 -29.14 -4.01
CA GLU A 376 3.68 -27.72 -3.91
C GLU A 376 2.52 -26.85 -4.46
N PRO A 377 2.17 -25.75 -3.78
CA PRO A 377 1.17 -24.84 -4.29
C PRO A 377 1.66 -24.30 -5.64
N ASP A 378 0.93 -24.68 -6.69
CA ASP A 378 1.17 -24.18 -8.04
C ASP A 378 1.02 -22.65 -8.01
N GLN A 379 2.05 -21.91 -8.44
CA GLN A 379 2.04 -20.45 -8.44
C GLN A 379 0.92 -19.87 -9.32
N ASP A 380 0.36 -20.70 -10.20
CA ASP A 380 -0.72 -20.35 -11.10
C ASP A 380 -2.12 -20.59 -10.51
N THR A 381 -2.23 -21.17 -9.29
CA THR A 381 -3.51 -21.37 -8.60
C THR A 381 -3.59 -20.48 -7.37
N THR A 382 -4.51 -19.54 -7.39
CA THR A 382 -4.73 -18.61 -6.30
C THR A 382 -6.08 -18.91 -5.65
N GLY A 383 -6.10 -19.12 -4.35
CA GLY A 383 -7.32 -19.29 -3.58
C GLY A 383 -7.64 -20.73 -3.18
N GLU A 384 -8.16 -20.88 -2.00
CA GLU A 384 -8.57 -22.14 -1.42
C GLU A 384 -10.07 -22.34 -1.55
N CYS A 385 -10.52 -23.45 -2.11
CA CYS A 385 -11.91 -23.81 -2.13
C CYS A 385 -12.40 -24.24 -0.74
N LEU A 386 -13.67 -23.95 -0.45
CA LEU A 386 -14.38 -24.31 0.77
C LEU A 386 -15.38 -25.42 0.48
N THR A 387 -15.59 -26.32 1.42
CA THR A 387 -16.66 -27.31 1.32
C THR A 387 -18.02 -26.66 1.51
N TYR A 388 -18.92 -26.82 0.55
CA TYR A 388 -20.30 -26.37 0.66
C TYR A 388 -21.08 -27.25 1.62
N VAL A 389 -21.72 -26.66 2.61
CA VAL A 389 -22.60 -27.35 3.57
C VAL A 389 -24.05 -26.95 3.32
N SER A 390 -24.32 -25.66 3.25
CA SER A 390 -25.63 -25.06 2.96
C SER A 390 -25.46 -23.67 2.36
N GLU A 391 -26.55 -23.00 1.98
CA GLU A 391 -26.53 -21.63 1.47
C GLU A 391 -25.93 -20.60 2.45
N THR A 392 -25.92 -20.94 3.73
CA THR A 392 -25.43 -20.05 4.81
C THR A 392 -24.20 -20.58 5.52
N GLU A 393 -23.70 -21.77 5.15
CA GLU A 393 -22.56 -22.41 5.83
C GLU A 393 -21.59 -23.02 4.85
N THR A 394 -20.33 -22.63 4.99
CA THR A 394 -19.18 -23.29 4.36
C THR A 394 -18.20 -23.74 5.43
N LYS A 395 -17.37 -24.74 5.13
CA LYS A 395 -16.27 -25.21 5.97
C LYS A 395 -14.97 -25.21 5.18
N LYS A 396 -13.86 -25.27 5.89
CA LYS A 396 -12.56 -25.57 5.24
C LYS A 396 -12.71 -26.79 4.34
N PHE A 397 -11.90 -26.85 3.31
CA PHE A 397 -11.92 -27.97 2.37
C PHE A 397 -11.87 -29.32 3.09
N GLU A 398 -12.87 -30.15 2.84
CA GLU A 398 -12.97 -31.54 3.32
C GLU A 398 -13.03 -32.49 2.12
N PRO A 399 -12.16 -33.51 2.05
CA PRO A 399 -12.23 -34.51 0.97
C PRO A 399 -13.54 -35.29 0.96
N GLY A 400 -13.90 -35.85 -0.19
CA GLY A 400 -15.05 -36.74 -0.32
C GLY A 400 -16.36 -36.05 -0.70
N HIS A 401 -16.39 -34.75 -0.78
CA HIS A 401 -17.55 -33.98 -1.24
C HIS A 401 -17.52 -33.79 -2.76
N ARG A 402 -18.67 -33.45 -3.34
CA ARG A 402 -18.82 -33.14 -4.78
C ARG A 402 -19.01 -31.65 -5.06
N ARG A 403 -19.37 -30.85 -4.04
CA ARG A 403 -19.65 -29.42 -4.19
C ARG A 403 -18.75 -28.59 -3.31
N TYR A 404 -18.12 -27.58 -3.92
CA TYR A 404 -17.25 -26.66 -3.25
C TYR A 404 -17.53 -25.23 -3.70
N LEU A 405 -17.26 -24.25 -2.82
CA LEU A 405 -17.28 -22.84 -3.12
C LEU A 405 -15.84 -22.30 -3.09
N CYS A 406 -15.36 -21.77 -4.18
CA CYS A 406 -14.03 -21.22 -4.30
C CYS A 406 -14.15 -19.70 -4.35
N PRO A 407 -13.70 -18.98 -3.29
CA PRO A 407 -13.82 -17.54 -3.22
C PRO A 407 -12.89 -16.88 -4.22
N GLU A 408 -13.39 -15.89 -4.93
CA GLU A 408 -12.59 -15.03 -5.77
C GLU A 408 -11.93 -13.92 -4.94
N ALA A 409 -10.87 -13.32 -5.47
CA ALA A 409 -10.16 -12.21 -4.83
C ALA A 409 -11.08 -10.99 -4.64
N SER A 410 -10.68 -10.08 -3.76
CA SER A 410 -11.37 -8.81 -3.53
C SER A 410 -11.10 -7.76 -4.61
N THR A 411 -10.25 -8.06 -5.57
CA THR A 411 -9.89 -7.19 -6.71
C THR A 411 -9.72 -8.03 -7.95
N GLU A 412 -10.43 -7.65 -9.02
CA GLU A 412 -10.33 -8.30 -10.32
C GLU A 412 -10.36 -7.25 -11.43
N LEU A 413 -9.27 -7.13 -12.17
CA LEU A 413 -9.13 -6.16 -13.26
C LEU A 413 -9.74 -6.70 -14.56
N PRO A 414 -10.10 -5.83 -15.53
CA PRO A 414 -10.57 -6.26 -16.84
C PRO A 414 -9.53 -7.11 -17.57
N GLY A 415 -9.93 -8.30 -18.01
CA GLY A 415 -9.07 -9.26 -18.70
C GLY A 415 -8.27 -10.16 -17.77
N GLU A 416 -8.36 -9.96 -16.47
CA GLU A 416 -7.78 -10.87 -15.48
C GLU A 416 -8.77 -11.96 -15.08
N GLY A 417 -8.30 -12.98 -14.41
CA GLY A 417 -9.10 -14.06 -13.91
C GLY A 417 -8.37 -14.88 -12.87
N GLN A 418 -9.13 -15.62 -12.13
CA GLN A 418 -8.61 -16.52 -11.10
C GLN A 418 -8.73 -17.98 -11.52
N THR A 419 -7.64 -18.73 -11.36
CA THR A 419 -7.60 -20.18 -11.61
C THR A 419 -7.52 -20.92 -10.29
N TYR A 420 -8.34 -21.94 -10.11
CA TYR A 420 -8.33 -22.87 -8.98
C TYR A 420 -7.84 -24.25 -9.46
N GLY A 421 -7.17 -24.95 -8.57
CA GLY A 421 -6.74 -26.31 -8.79
C GLY A 421 -7.18 -27.21 -7.64
N ILE A 422 -7.86 -28.32 -7.93
CA ILE A 422 -8.19 -29.34 -6.93
C ILE A 422 -7.77 -30.74 -7.41
N GLY A 423 -7.21 -31.52 -6.48
CA GLY A 423 -7.06 -32.96 -6.68
C GLY A 423 -8.41 -33.65 -6.52
N VAL A 424 -8.69 -34.62 -7.34
CA VAL A 424 -9.95 -35.35 -7.31
C VAL A 424 -9.74 -36.87 -7.20
N LYS A 425 -10.70 -37.54 -6.53
CA LYS A 425 -10.82 -39.00 -6.49
C LYS A 425 -11.92 -39.40 -7.46
N ILE A 426 -11.65 -40.39 -8.32
CA ILE A 426 -12.53 -40.89 -9.36
C ILE A 426 -12.94 -42.33 -8.98
N ALA A 427 -14.24 -42.60 -8.91
CA ALA A 427 -14.75 -43.94 -8.70
C ALA A 427 -14.42 -44.86 -9.91
N LYS A 428 -14.17 -46.11 -9.68
CA LYS A 428 -13.80 -47.05 -10.75
C LYS A 428 -14.88 -47.21 -11.82
N ASP A 429 -16.12 -47.05 -11.41
CA ASP A 429 -17.33 -47.14 -12.24
C ASP A 429 -17.88 -45.77 -12.67
N ALA A 430 -17.11 -44.69 -12.48
CA ALA A 430 -17.50 -43.37 -12.91
C ALA A 430 -17.71 -43.29 -14.43
N ASP A 431 -18.85 -42.76 -14.83
CA ASP A 431 -19.12 -42.50 -16.25
C ASP A 431 -18.23 -41.35 -16.73
N LYS A 432 -17.34 -41.64 -17.67
CA LYS A 432 -16.43 -40.67 -18.26
C LYS A 432 -17.13 -39.61 -19.14
N ASN A 433 -18.43 -39.80 -19.43
CA ASN A 433 -19.24 -38.81 -20.14
C ASN A 433 -20.06 -37.96 -19.16
N ALA A 434 -20.04 -38.27 -17.86
CA ALA A 434 -20.68 -37.43 -16.85
C ALA A 434 -20.02 -36.03 -16.81
N THR A 435 -20.85 -35.03 -16.63
CA THR A 435 -20.39 -33.64 -16.57
C THR A 435 -20.65 -33.04 -15.17
N GLY A 436 -19.72 -32.23 -14.72
CA GLY A 436 -19.91 -31.31 -13.62
C GLY A 436 -20.13 -29.87 -14.11
N THR A 437 -20.19 -28.93 -13.19
CA THR A 437 -20.41 -27.51 -13.48
C THR A 437 -19.53 -26.62 -12.64
N VAL A 438 -19.11 -25.51 -13.21
CA VAL A 438 -18.65 -24.30 -12.51
C VAL A 438 -19.74 -23.26 -12.69
N LYS A 439 -20.26 -22.69 -11.63
CA LYS A 439 -21.27 -21.64 -11.66
C LYS A 439 -20.81 -20.46 -10.83
N LEU A 440 -20.83 -19.26 -11.38
CA LEU A 440 -20.54 -18.04 -10.63
C LEU A 440 -21.75 -17.65 -9.79
N VAL A 441 -21.50 -17.36 -8.52
CA VAL A 441 -22.52 -16.90 -7.59
C VAL A 441 -22.03 -15.65 -6.86
N PRO A 442 -22.90 -14.67 -6.56
CA PRO A 442 -22.50 -13.46 -5.86
C PRO A 442 -21.84 -13.77 -4.52
N GLY A 443 -20.81 -12.98 -4.19
CA GLY A 443 -20.21 -12.98 -2.86
C GLY A 443 -21.16 -12.47 -1.77
N PRO A 444 -20.72 -12.48 -0.50
CA PRO A 444 -21.56 -12.05 0.60
C PRO A 444 -21.92 -10.57 0.49
N ALA A 445 -23.15 -10.23 0.90
CA ALA A 445 -23.67 -8.89 1.12
C ALA A 445 -23.47 -7.85 -0.01
N GLY A 446 -24.23 -7.98 -1.10
CA GLY A 446 -24.71 -6.80 -1.83
C GLY A 446 -23.73 -6.11 -2.78
N PHE A 447 -22.58 -6.67 -3.11
CA PHE A 447 -21.77 -6.15 -4.22
C PHE A 447 -22.43 -6.52 -5.55
N SER A 448 -22.67 -5.51 -6.39
CA SER A 448 -23.21 -5.73 -7.75
C SER A 448 -22.12 -5.48 -8.76
N THR A 449 -21.84 -6.46 -9.58
CA THR A 449 -20.96 -6.34 -10.75
C THR A 449 -21.65 -5.66 -11.92
N ASN A 450 -22.98 -5.49 -11.84
CA ASN A 450 -23.85 -5.08 -12.96
C ASN A 450 -23.67 -5.99 -14.19
N ASP A 451 -23.33 -7.26 -13.97
CA ASP A 451 -23.05 -8.22 -15.03
C ASP A 451 -24.25 -8.35 -15.98
N PRO A 452 -24.10 -8.03 -17.26
CA PRO A 452 -25.20 -8.07 -18.22
C PRO A 452 -25.38 -9.44 -18.87
N ASN A 453 -24.45 -10.40 -18.66
CA ASN A 453 -24.36 -11.64 -19.43
C ASN A 453 -24.37 -12.89 -18.56
N SER A 454 -25.46 -13.11 -17.84
CA SER A 454 -25.59 -14.32 -17.01
C SER A 454 -25.54 -15.66 -17.79
N ALA A 455 -25.48 -15.62 -19.11
CA ALA A 455 -25.35 -16.83 -19.92
C ALA A 455 -23.96 -17.47 -19.87
N ASN A 456 -22.91 -16.66 -19.56
CA ASN A 456 -21.52 -17.11 -19.40
C ASN A 456 -21.13 -17.42 -17.94
N ASP A 457 -22.04 -17.24 -16.99
CA ASP A 457 -21.82 -17.56 -15.57
C ASP A 457 -21.69 -19.06 -15.28
N THR A 458 -21.87 -19.91 -16.26
CA THR A 458 -21.82 -21.35 -16.07
C THR A 458 -20.97 -22.04 -17.15
N ALA A 459 -20.01 -22.85 -16.70
CA ALA A 459 -19.18 -23.66 -17.56
C ALA A 459 -19.23 -25.13 -17.13
N LYS A 460 -18.79 -26.03 -18.04
CA LYS A 460 -18.79 -27.47 -17.80
C LYS A 460 -17.46 -27.97 -17.26
N ILE A 461 -17.52 -28.95 -16.40
CA ILE A 461 -16.41 -29.81 -16.01
C ILE A 461 -16.59 -31.14 -16.73
N THR A 462 -15.57 -31.60 -17.46
CA THR A 462 -15.59 -32.84 -18.24
C THR A 462 -14.40 -33.71 -17.89
N PHE A 463 -14.32 -34.92 -18.47
CA PHE A 463 -13.11 -35.70 -18.45
C PHE A 463 -12.29 -35.43 -19.70
N LYS A 464 -10.97 -35.42 -19.60
CA LYS A 464 -10.05 -35.31 -20.72
C LYS A 464 -10.23 -36.51 -21.68
N GLY A 465 -10.42 -36.23 -22.94
CA GLY A 465 -10.65 -37.28 -23.95
C GLY A 465 -12.08 -37.83 -24.04
N ALA A 466 -13.05 -37.27 -23.29
CA ALA A 466 -14.46 -37.58 -23.45
C ALA A 466 -14.98 -37.11 -24.83
N ALA A 467 -15.81 -37.92 -25.52
CA ALA A 467 -16.38 -37.56 -26.79
C ALA A 467 -17.26 -36.30 -26.67
N GLY A 468 -16.79 -35.17 -27.18
CA GLY A 468 -17.46 -33.86 -27.11
C GLY A 468 -16.80 -32.83 -26.22
N GLY A 469 -15.68 -33.14 -25.54
CA GLY A 469 -14.84 -32.17 -24.85
C GLY A 469 -13.88 -31.52 -25.87
N SER A 470 -14.22 -30.36 -26.39
CA SER A 470 -13.19 -29.48 -26.96
C SER A 470 -12.23 -29.12 -25.83
N ASP A 471 -10.94 -29.36 -26.04
CA ASP A 471 -9.90 -28.82 -25.16
C ASP A 471 -10.23 -27.36 -24.90
N GLY A 472 -10.39 -26.99 -23.61
CA GLY A 472 -10.89 -25.67 -23.21
C GLY A 472 -9.92 -24.51 -23.47
N SER A 473 -9.49 -24.39 -24.72
CA SER A 473 -8.86 -23.20 -25.30
C SER A 473 -9.93 -22.45 -26.07
N SER A 474 -10.67 -21.58 -25.40
CA SER A 474 -11.49 -20.60 -26.11
C SER A 474 -10.57 -19.53 -26.68
N THR A 475 -10.03 -19.82 -27.89
CA THR A 475 -9.62 -18.74 -28.78
C THR A 475 -10.87 -17.94 -29.11
N GLY A 476 -10.82 -16.63 -28.83
CA GLY A 476 -11.88 -15.70 -29.15
C GLY A 476 -12.37 -15.88 -30.58
N GLY A 477 -13.68 -16.08 -30.71
CA GLY A 477 -14.33 -16.09 -32.02
C GLY A 477 -14.35 -14.68 -32.59
N ASP A 478 -13.53 -14.43 -33.55
CA ASP A 478 -13.77 -13.37 -34.53
C ASP A 478 -15.05 -13.72 -35.33
N ASP A 479 -16.15 -13.12 -34.95
CA ASP A 479 -17.34 -13.06 -35.77
C ASP A 479 -17.10 -12.11 -36.94
N SER A 480 -16.38 -12.59 -37.96
CA SER A 480 -16.39 -11.98 -39.28
C SER A 480 -17.68 -12.35 -39.96
N ALA A 481 -18.61 -11.42 -40.00
CA ALA A 481 -19.81 -11.51 -40.83
C ALA A 481 -19.41 -11.69 -42.28
N ASP A 482 -19.73 -12.88 -42.80
CA ASP A 482 -19.69 -13.22 -44.21
C ASP A 482 -20.74 -12.36 -44.95
N SER A 483 -20.30 -11.41 -45.77
CA SER A 483 -21.11 -10.78 -46.80
C SER A 483 -20.60 -11.23 -48.17
N THR A 484 -21.33 -12.17 -48.73
CA THR A 484 -21.25 -12.59 -50.11
C THR A 484 -21.53 -11.45 -51.07
N GLY A 485 -20.72 -11.33 -52.12
CA GLY A 485 -21.17 -10.97 -53.44
C GLY A 485 -20.56 -9.73 -54.08
N GLY A 486 -19.85 -9.89 -55.15
CA GLY A 486 -19.63 -8.82 -56.12
C GLY A 486 -18.33 -8.91 -56.90
N SER A 487 -18.35 -9.70 -57.94
CA SER A 487 -17.40 -9.72 -59.05
C SER A 487 -17.25 -8.33 -59.70
N GLY A 488 -16.03 -7.89 -59.95
CA GLY A 488 -15.78 -6.67 -60.75
C GLY A 488 -14.31 -6.51 -61.08
N THR A 489 -14.01 -6.79 -62.27
CA THR A 489 -12.73 -6.74 -62.99
C THR A 489 -12.15 -5.33 -63.13
N ASP A 490 -10.83 -5.32 -63.34
CA ASP A 490 -10.00 -4.45 -64.18
C ASP A 490 -9.18 -3.31 -63.57
N SER A 491 -7.91 -3.53 -63.81
CA SER A 491 -6.93 -2.65 -64.49
C SER A 491 -6.17 -1.57 -63.76
N ALA A 492 -4.92 -1.86 -63.60
CA ALA A 492 -3.76 -1.14 -64.18
C ALA A 492 -3.22 0.12 -63.52
N SER A 493 -1.95 0.00 -63.19
CA SER A 493 -0.82 0.88 -63.50
C SER A 493 -0.55 2.15 -62.64
N GLY A 494 0.72 2.20 -62.29
CA GLY A 494 1.52 3.43 -62.05
C GLY A 494 2.34 3.34 -60.81
N ALA A 495 3.54 2.81 -60.78
CA ALA A 495 4.85 3.42 -60.93
C ALA A 495 4.94 4.78 -60.22
N GLN A 496 5.83 5.01 -59.31
CA GLN A 496 7.25 5.11 -59.31
C GLN A 496 7.79 5.69 -58.00
N ASP A 497 8.85 5.12 -57.56
CA ASP A 497 10.13 5.65 -57.12
C ASP A 497 10.29 6.54 -55.85
N GLY A 498 11.22 6.11 -55.06
CA GLY A 498 11.89 6.96 -54.08
C GLY A 498 12.73 6.19 -53.08
N ALA A 499 13.87 5.69 -53.55
CA ALA A 499 14.95 5.11 -52.75
C ALA A 499 15.59 6.13 -51.81
N THR A 500 16.11 5.66 -50.68
CA THR A 500 17.51 5.76 -50.17
C THR A 500 17.54 5.29 -48.73
N SER A 501 18.17 4.20 -48.41
CA SER A 501 19.55 3.87 -48.08
C SER A 501 20.05 4.45 -46.74
N GLY A 502 20.52 3.53 -45.91
CA GLY A 502 21.46 3.76 -44.81
C GLY A 502 21.28 2.73 -43.70
N SER A 503 21.87 1.54 -43.76
CA SER A 503 23.17 1.17 -43.24
C SER A 503 23.33 1.59 -41.79
N GLY A 504 23.48 0.76 -40.79
CA GLY A 504 24.23 -0.42 -40.54
C GLY A 504 24.66 -0.34 -39.08
N GLY A 505 24.84 -1.44 -38.42
CA GLY A 505 25.57 -1.43 -37.16
C GLY A 505 25.11 -2.52 -36.17
N SER A 506 25.63 -3.71 -36.38
CA SER A 506 25.71 -4.79 -35.41
C SER A 506 26.55 -4.41 -34.21
N GLY A 507 26.20 -4.89 -33.04
CA GLY A 507 27.06 -4.83 -31.86
C GLY A 507 26.54 -5.79 -30.79
N ASP A 508 27.06 -7.01 -30.87
CA ASP A 508 26.97 -8.04 -29.85
C ASP A 508 27.68 -7.57 -28.56
N GLY A 509 27.12 -7.95 -27.42
CA GLY A 509 27.77 -7.75 -26.12
C GLY A 509 27.02 -8.41 -25.00
N ALA A 510 27.16 -9.74 -24.90
CA ALA A 510 26.83 -10.49 -23.69
C ALA A 510 27.79 -10.13 -22.56
N THR A 511 27.32 -10.07 -21.33
CA THR A 511 27.84 -10.79 -20.14
C THR A 511 27.13 -10.33 -18.89
N SER A 512 26.40 -11.24 -18.28
CA SER A 512 26.57 -11.88 -16.98
C SER A 512 26.64 -11.00 -15.72
N GLY A 513 25.69 -11.24 -14.83
CA GLY A 513 25.97 -11.61 -13.47
C GLY A 513 25.97 -10.47 -12.45
N GLY A 514 25.12 -10.64 -11.47
CA GLY A 514 25.27 -9.93 -10.22
C GLY A 514 23.97 -9.74 -9.46
N SER A 515 23.49 -10.83 -8.85
CA SER A 515 22.57 -10.74 -7.70
C SER A 515 23.28 -10.03 -6.56
N SER A 516 22.62 -9.07 -5.98
CA SER A 516 22.80 -8.74 -4.57
C SER A 516 21.51 -8.08 -4.07
N ASP A 517 20.78 -8.90 -3.32
CA ASP A 517 19.78 -8.46 -2.35
C ASP A 517 20.45 -7.49 -1.39
N ASP A 518 19.87 -6.33 -1.24
CA ASP A 518 19.99 -5.61 0.02
C ASP A 518 18.78 -4.70 0.19
N SER A 519 17.80 -5.20 0.92
CA SER A 519 16.64 -4.48 1.39
C SER A 519 16.95 -3.82 2.73
N GLY A 520 17.55 -2.65 2.67
CA GLY A 520 17.65 -1.74 3.79
C GLY A 520 16.47 -0.78 3.81
N SER A 521 15.33 -1.21 4.33
CA SER A 521 14.19 -0.34 4.63
C SER A 521 14.42 0.39 5.94
N THR A 522 15.00 1.57 5.89
CA THR A 522 14.91 2.53 7.00
C THR A 522 13.66 3.40 6.79
N GLY A 523 12.50 2.83 7.10
CA GLY A 523 11.26 3.56 7.22
C GLY A 523 11.23 4.36 8.52
N GLY A 524 11.70 5.60 8.48
CA GLY A 524 11.46 6.56 9.54
C GLY A 524 9.98 6.96 9.55
N THR A 525 9.16 6.26 10.32
CA THR A 525 7.80 6.70 10.62
C THR A 525 7.85 7.93 11.50
N MET A 526 7.48 9.07 10.94
CA MET A 526 7.23 10.28 11.72
C MET A 526 5.91 10.09 12.48
N ALA A 527 6.01 9.82 13.77
CA ALA A 527 4.87 9.86 14.66
C ALA A 527 4.53 11.32 14.96
N LEU A 528 3.59 11.89 14.21
CA LEU A 528 2.87 13.10 14.61
C LEU A 528 1.79 12.68 15.61
N THR A 529 2.07 12.76 16.88
CA THR A 529 1.07 12.58 17.93
C THR A 529 0.27 13.87 18.10
N GLY A 530 -0.73 14.05 17.27
CA GLY A 530 -1.83 14.98 17.60
C GLY A 530 -2.67 14.35 18.70
N ALA A 531 -2.80 15.03 19.82
CA ALA A 531 -3.50 14.57 21.02
C ALA A 531 -5.03 14.56 20.83
N GLY A 532 -5.57 13.77 19.93
CA GLY A 532 -7.01 13.75 19.71
C GLY A 532 -7.61 12.43 19.22
N GLY A 533 -6.82 11.43 18.86
CA GLY A 533 -7.37 10.23 18.21
C GLY A 533 -6.81 8.87 18.67
N ILE A 534 -5.81 8.83 19.54
CA ILE A 534 -5.10 7.57 19.86
C ILE A 534 -5.78 6.76 20.98
N GLY A 535 -6.64 7.38 21.78
CA GLY A 535 -7.29 6.71 22.91
C GLY A 535 -8.20 5.54 22.56
N LEU A 536 -8.72 5.46 21.33
CA LEU A 536 -9.62 4.39 20.88
C LEU A 536 -8.93 3.26 20.10
N MET A 537 -7.76 3.54 19.48
CA MET A 537 -7.03 2.51 18.73
C MET A 537 -6.09 1.68 19.61
N ALA A 538 -5.51 2.26 20.67
CA ALA A 538 -4.70 1.51 21.63
C ALA A 538 -5.54 0.51 22.45
N GLY A 539 -6.81 0.84 22.74
CA GLY A 539 -7.75 -0.09 23.38
C GLY A 539 -8.13 -1.28 22.51
N GLY A 540 -8.23 -1.10 21.20
CA GLY A 540 -8.58 -2.16 20.25
C GLY A 540 -7.47 -3.20 20.07
N ALA A 541 -6.22 -2.76 19.99
CA ALA A 541 -5.08 -3.66 19.82
C ALA A 541 -4.79 -4.48 21.08
N ALA A 542 -4.92 -3.87 22.27
CA ALA A 542 -4.79 -4.58 23.54
C ALA A 542 -5.92 -5.59 23.75
N ALA A 543 -7.15 -5.28 23.36
CA ALA A 543 -8.27 -6.21 23.42
C ALA A 543 -8.11 -7.38 22.44
N ALA A 544 -7.60 -7.15 21.23
CA ALA A 544 -7.33 -8.20 20.26
C ALA A 544 -6.21 -9.15 20.71
N LEU A 545 -5.15 -8.63 21.35
CA LEU A 545 -4.08 -9.46 21.93
C LEU A 545 -4.55 -10.25 23.16
N ALA A 546 -5.42 -9.66 24.00
CA ALA A 546 -5.98 -10.36 25.15
C ALA A 546 -6.95 -11.47 24.73
N LEU A 547 -7.77 -11.27 23.70
CA LEU A 547 -8.66 -12.29 23.15
C LEU A 547 -7.89 -13.39 22.39
N GLY A 548 -6.86 -13.03 21.63
CA GLY A 548 -5.97 -13.98 20.97
C GLY A 548 -5.17 -14.84 21.96
N GLY A 549 -4.65 -14.23 23.03
CA GLY A 549 -3.95 -14.94 24.11
C GLY A 549 -4.86 -15.90 24.87
N ALA A 550 -6.08 -15.51 25.18
CA ALA A 550 -7.06 -16.35 25.85
C ALA A 550 -7.45 -17.58 25.01
N ALA A 551 -7.63 -17.40 23.67
CA ALA A 551 -7.94 -18.49 22.76
C ALA A 551 -6.81 -19.54 22.71
N VAL A 552 -5.53 -19.10 22.69
CA VAL A 552 -4.38 -20.01 22.68
C VAL A 552 -4.24 -20.80 23.98
N VAL A 553 -4.51 -20.15 25.13
CA VAL A 553 -4.45 -20.83 26.45
C VAL A 553 -5.57 -21.85 26.59
N VAL A 554 -6.79 -21.52 26.13
CA VAL A 554 -7.94 -22.46 26.20
C VAL A 554 -7.74 -23.67 25.26
N THR A 555 -7.17 -23.48 24.08
CA THR A 555 -6.89 -24.58 23.15
C THR A 555 -5.72 -25.47 23.64
N ARG A 556 -4.70 -24.92 24.29
CA ARG A 556 -3.64 -25.72 24.93
C ARG A 556 -4.14 -26.51 26.14
N ARG A 557 -5.00 -25.95 26.99
CA ARG A 557 -5.61 -26.68 28.13
C ARG A 557 -6.53 -27.82 27.69
N ARG A 558 -7.29 -27.65 26.59
CA ARG A 558 -8.14 -28.76 26.07
C ARG A 558 -7.34 -29.92 25.44
N ARG A 559 -6.09 -29.69 25.00
CA ARG A 559 -5.22 -30.77 24.53
C ARG A 559 -4.53 -31.56 25.67
N ALA A 560 -4.34 -30.95 26.84
CA ALA A 560 -3.71 -31.62 28.00
C ALA A 560 -4.67 -32.53 28.81
N THR A 561 -5.98 -32.47 28.53
CA THR A 561 -6.99 -33.31 29.22
C THR A 561 -7.50 -34.48 28.40
N ARG A 562 -6.85 -34.78 27.27
CA ARG A 562 -7.16 -35.97 26.44
C ARG A 562 -5.91 -36.83 26.22
N VAL A 563 -5.27 -37.24 27.29
CA VAL A 563 -4.34 -38.38 27.32
C VAL A 563 -4.76 -39.27 28.46
#